data_f2da00d40727ebddaef12a082e5e6989
#
_entry.id   f2da00d40727ebddaef12a082e5e6989
#
_cell.length_a   1.000
_cell.length_b   1.000
_cell.length_c   1.000
_cell.angle_alpha   90.00
_cell.angle_beta   90.00
_cell.angle_gamma   90.00
#
_symmetry.space_group_name_H-M   'P 1'
#
loop_
_entity.id
_entity.type
_entity.pdbx_description
1 polymer ?
#
loop_
_entity_poly.entity_id
_entity_poly.type
_entity_poly.pdbx_seq_one_letter_code
_entity_poly.pdbx_strand_id
1 'polypeptide(L)'
;IIMYKIISISFLNVFLFGANLEIGDTAPDFRLKNQDGVFRKLNDYRGSKLVIYFFPKAETPGWIKQACGFRDEFDNFQDHNISIVGVSFDSEEDLKSFKEKYSLNFDLLSDTDRVMGNAYAVNKWYFFPSRKTFLIDESGILIHIFDDVNLHSHSDDILKYFNHK
;
A
#
# COMPACT_ATOMS: atom_id res chain seq x y z
N ILE A 1 -42.04 -31.40 28.34
CA ILE A 1 -41.12 -31.29 27.17
C ILE A 1 -40.76 -29.80 27.06
N ILE A 2 -39.56 -29.43 27.51
CA ILE A 2 -39.10 -28.01 27.49
C ILE A 2 -38.31 -27.84 26.18
N MET A 3 -38.88 -27.03 25.27
CA MET A 3 -38.19 -26.63 24.03
C MET A 3 -37.22 -25.48 24.34
N TYR A 4 -35.93 -25.73 24.24
CA TYR A 4 -34.90 -24.66 24.24
C TYR A 4 -34.87 -23.96 22.87
N LYS A 5 -35.30 -22.70 22.86
CA LYS A 5 -35.04 -21.81 21.69
C LYS A 5 -33.57 -21.46 21.66
N ILE A 6 -32.87 -21.94 20.63
CA ILE A 6 -31.52 -21.50 20.32
C ILE A 6 -31.62 -20.11 19.72
N ILE A 7 -31.17 -19.10 20.49
CA ILE A 7 -31.01 -17.73 19.97
C ILE A 7 -29.70 -17.71 19.20
N SER A 8 -29.81 -17.70 17.89
CA SER A 8 -28.66 -17.45 17.01
C SER A 8 -28.27 -15.98 17.13
N ILE A 9 -27.19 -15.70 17.82
CA ILE A 9 -26.58 -14.36 17.85
C ILE A 9 -25.82 -14.20 16.56
N SER A 10 -26.46 -13.52 15.61
CA SER A 10 -25.80 -13.05 14.39
C SER A 10 -24.83 -11.93 14.78
N PHE A 11 -23.53 -12.21 14.72
CA PHE A 11 -22.50 -11.17 14.82
C PHE A 11 -22.61 -10.27 13.58
N LEU A 12 -23.34 -9.20 13.75
CA LEU A 12 -23.33 -8.09 12.80
C LEU A 12 -21.96 -7.41 12.91
N ASN A 13 -21.06 -7.72 11.98
CA ASN A 13 -19.83 -6.96 11.80
C ASN A 13 -20.20 -5.54 11.39
N VAL A 14 -20.33 -4.67 12.38
CA VAL A 14 -20.39 -3.23 12.16
C VAL A 14 -18.99 -2.80 11.75
N PHE A 15 -18.78 -2.64 10.44
CA PHE A 15 -17.63 -1.91 9.94
C PHE A 15 -17.75 -0.46 10.43
N LEU A 16 -17.09 -0.15 11.52
CA LEU A 16 -16.86 1.22 11.97
C LEU A 16 -15.93 1.91 10.95
N PHE A 17 -16.54 2.67 10.08
CA PHE A 17 -15.81 3.65 9.27
C PHE A 17 -15.12 4.64 10.20
N GLY A 18 -13.78 4.61 10.24
CA GLY A 18 -12.98 5.57 11.00
C GLY A 18 -12.01 5.00 12.04
N ALA A 19 -11.74 3.70 12.06
CA ALA A 19 -10.65 3.18 12.87
C ALA A 19 -9.31 3.68 12.30
N ASN A 20 -8.53 4.38 13.12
CA ASN A 20 -7.13 4.66 12.76
C ASN A 20 -6.42 3.33 12.59
N LEU A 21 -5.77 3.15 11.46
CA LEU A 21 -4.93 1.99 11.20
C LEU A 21 -3.69 2.07 12.10
N GLU A 22 -3.45 1.05 12.91
CA GLU A 22 -2.36 1.01 13.89
C GLU A 22 -1.36 -0.12 13.59
N ILE A 23 -0.14 0.04 14.07
CA ILE A 23 0.88 -1.03 13.99
C ILE A 23 0.38 -2.24 14.78
N GLY A 24 0.45 -3.42 14.16
CA GLY A 24 -0.09 -4.68 14.70
C GLY A 24 -1.43 -5.08 14.10
N ASP A 25 -2.13 -4.17 13.41
CA ASP A 25 -3.35 -4.51 12.70
C ASP A 25 -3.07 -5.39 11.47
N THR A 26 -4.05 -6.21 11.11
CA THR A 26 -4.06 -6.81 9.77
C THR A 26 -4.20 -5.71 8.73
N ALA A 27 -3.28 -5.67 7.76
CA ALA A 27 -3.35 -4.71 6.67
C ALA A 27 -4.69 -4.81 5.94
N PRO A 28 -5.38 -3.68 5.67
CA PRO A 28 -6.62 -3.69 4.92
C PRO A 28 -6.45 -4.36 3.56
N ASP A 29 -7.37 -5.25 3.21
CA ASP A 29 -7.36 -5.88 1.89
C ASP A 29 -7.68 -4.85 0.80
N PHE A 30 -7.17 -5.12 -0.39
CA PHE A 30 -7.43 -4.31 -1.57
C PHE A 30 -7.55 -5.19 -2.82
N ARG A 31 -8.22 -4.67 -3.83
CA ARG A 31 -8.27 -5.25 -5.17
C ARG A 31 -8.33 -4.11 -6.18
N LEU A 32 -7.16 -3.73 -6.68
CA LEU A 32 -6.98 -2.63 -7.63
C LEU A 32 -6.33 -3.14 -8.91
N LYS A 33 -6.51 -2.41 -9.99
CA LYS A 33 -5.77 -2.65 -11.22
C LYS A 33 -4.42 -1.95 -11.18
N ASN A 34 -3.40 -2.62 -11.68
CA ASN A 34 -2.12 -1.99 -11.94
C ASN A 34 -2.16 -1.21 -13.27
N GLN A 35 -1.05 -0.59 -13.63
CA GLN A 35 -0.85 0.19 -14.85
C GLN A 35 -1.12 -0.58 -16.16
N ASP A 36 -1.16 -1.89 -16.13
CA ASP A 36 -1.44 -2.76 -17.29
C ASP A 36 -2.88 -3.33 -17.27
N GLY A 37 -3.74 -2.82 -16.37
CA GLY A 37 -5.12 -3.29 -16.21
C GLY A 37 -5.26 -4.62 -15.48
N VAL A 38 -4.17 -5.17 -14.94
CA VAL A 38 -4.17 -6.44 -14.22
C VAL A 38 -4.53 -6.21 -12.75
N PHE A 39 -5.52 -6.96 -12.25
CA PHE A 39 -5.88 -6.88 -10.84
C PHE A 39 -4.78 -7.40 -9.94
N ARG A 40 -4.50 -6.62 -8.90
CA ARG A 40 -3.64 -6.97 -7.77
C ARG A 40 -4.44 -6.90 -6.48
N LYS A 41 -4.15 -7.79 -5.54
CA LYS A 41 -4.78 -7.85 -4.21
C LYS A 41 -3.71 -8.13 -3.16
N LEU A 42 -3.99 -7.81 -1.90
CA LEU A 42 -3.05 -8.01 -0.80
C LEU A 42 -2.53 -9.45 -0.73
N ASN A 43 -3.40 -10.43 -1.00
CA ASN A 43 -3.03 -11.84 -0.95
C ASN A 43 -1.97 -12.26 -1.99
N ASP A 44 -1.78 -11.49 -3.07
CA ASP A 44 -0.75 -11.79 -4.08
C ASP A 44 0.67 -11.60 -3.54
N TYR A 45 0.81 -10.88 -2.41
CA TYR A 45 2.09 -10.56 -1.75
C TYR A 45 2.34 -11.40 -0.48
N ARG A 46 1.46 -12.34 -0.15
CA ARG A 46 1.64 -13.22 1.02
C ARG A 46 2.94 -14.04 0.89
N GLY A 47 3.67 -14.14 2.00
CA GLY A 47 4.98 -14.82 2.03
C GLY A 47 6.16 -13.91 1.66
N SER A 48 5.91 -12.67 1.26
CA SER A 48 6.92 -11.62 1.15
C SER A 48 6.55 -10.44 2.04
N LYS A 49 7.55 -9.67 2.46
CA LYS A 49 7.34 -8.35 3.04
C LYS A 49 6.80 -7.43 1.96
N LEU A 50 5.94 -6.48 2.32
CA LEU A 50 5.32 -5.58 1.35
C LEU A 50 5.49 -4.12 1.78
N VAL A 51 5.98 -3.31 0.87
CA VAL A 51 6.02 -1.85 0.96
C VAL A 51 4.89 -1.28 0.10
N ILE A 52 3.93 -0.62 0.73
CA ILE A 52 2.88 0.14 0.04
C ILE A 52 3.17 1.62 0.25
N TYR A 53 3.48 2.36 -0.81
CA TYR A 53 3.65 3.80 -0.70
C TYR A 53 2.57 4.53 -1.50
N PHE A 54 1.88 5.46 -0.82
CA PHE A 54 0.92 6.34 -1.45
C PHE A 54 1.61 7.60 -1.93
N PHE A 55 1.33 7.99 -3.17
CA PHE A 55 1.86 9.20 -3.77
C PHE A 55 0.73 10.06 -4.39
N PRO A 56 0.81 11.41 -4.31
CA PRO A 56 -0.32 12.26 -4.65
C PRO A 56 -0.66 12.27 -6.13
N LYS A 57 0.36 12.34 -6.99
CA LYS A 57 0.17 12.39 -8.44
C LYS A 57 1.47 12.02 -9.16
N ALA A 58 1.35 11.20 -10.21
CA ALA A 58 2.43 10.93 -11.14
C ALA A 58 3.01 12.23 -11.71
N GLU A 59 4.27 12.19 -12.14
CA GLU A 59 4.96 13.33 -12.78
C GLU A 59 5.30 14.54 -11.90
N THR A 60 5.08 14.52 -10.57
CA THR A 60 5.56 15.60 -9.71
C THR A 60 7.01 15.35 -9.23
N PRO A 61 7.90 16.38 -9.18
CA PRO A 61 9.35 16.17 -8.98
C PRO A 61 9.73 15.33 -7.75
N GLY A 62 9.04 15.52 -6.62
CA GLY A 62 9.32 14.76 -5.39
C GLY A 62 9.00 13.26 -5.53
N TRP A 63 8.00 12.90 -6.33
CA TRP A 63 7.57 11.50 -6.53
C TRP A 63 8.40 10.79 -7.56
N ILE A 64 8.81 11.49 -8.60
CA ILE A 64 9.81 10.99 -9.54
C ILE A 64 11.02 10.54 -8.76
N LYS A 65 11.50 11.34 -7.82
CA LYS A 65 12.67 11.03 -7.01
C LYS A 65 12.47 9.80 -6.12
N GLN A 66 11.33 9.70 -5.44
CA GLN A 66 11.01 8.56 -4.61
C GLN A 66 10.88 7.28 -5.44
N ALA A 67 10.14 7.32 -6.56
CA ALA A 67 9.96 6.17 -7.43
C ALA A 67 11.29 5.70 -8.04
N CYS A 68 12.14 6.64 -8.48
CA CYS A 68 13.48 6.33 -8.97
C CYS A 68 14.37 5.73 -7.86
N GLY A 69 14.27 6.20 -6.63
CA GLY A 69 14.98 5.61 -5.49
C GLY A 69 14.59 4.14 -5.26
N PHE A 70 13.31 3.83 -5.32
CA PHE A 70 12.84 2.43 -5.25
C PHE A 70 13.29 1.60 -6.44
N ARG A 71 13.27 2.16 -7.65
CA ARG A 71 13.77 1.49 -8.86
C ARG A 71 15.25 1.14 -8.74
N ASP A 72 16.07 2.10 -8.30
CA ASP A 72 17.52 1.95 -8.24
C ASP A 72 17.93 0.91 -7.18
N GLU A 73 17.15 0.77 -6.10
CA GLU A 73 17.35 -0.21 -5.04
C GLU A 73 16.54 -1.50 -5.21
N PHE A 74 15.87 -1.68 -6.35
CA PHE A 74 14.90 -2.76 -6.54
C PHE A 74 15.51 -4.16 -6.33
N ASP A 75 16.71 -4.41 -6.85
CA ASP A 75 17.38 -5.71 -6.68
C ASP A 75 17.67 -5.99 -5.20
N ASN A 76 18.07 -4.96 -4.45
CA ASN A 76 18.28 -5.06 -3.02
C ASN A 76 16.98 -5.39 -2.26
N PHE A 77 15.85 -4.79 -2.64
CA PHE A 77 14.54 -5.16 -2.09
C PHE A 77 14.18 -6.61 -2.41
N GLN A 78 14.41 -7.06 -3.64
CA GLN A 78 14.13 -8.44 -4.05
C GLN A 78 15.00 -9.45 -3.29
N ASP A 79 16.29 -9.18 -3.09
CA ASP A 79 17.22 -10.03 -2.35
C ASP A 79 16.79 -10.23 -0.89
N HIS A 80 16.05 -9.26 -0.33
CA HIS A 80 15.48 -9.33 1.03
C HIS A 80 14.02 -9.81 1.08
N ASN A 81 13.50 -10.34 -0.03
CA ASN A 81 12.09 -10.78 -0.17
C ASN A 81 11.07 -9.67 0.16
N ILE A 82 11.32 -8.47 -0.35
CA ILE A 82 10.47 -7.30 -0.17
C ILE A 82 9.84 -6.91 -1.50
N SER A 83 8.53 -6.90 -1.57
CA SER A 83 7.74 -6.40 -2.68
C SER A 83 7.42 -4.91 -2.49
N ILE A 84 7.38 -4.16 -3.60
CA ILE A 84 7.06 -2.73 -3.58
C ILE A 84 5.84 -2.48 -4.46
N VAL A 85 4.92 -1.66 -3.97
CA VAL A 85 3.73 -1.22 -4.71
C VAL A 85 3.52 0.27 -4.47
N GLY A 86 3.41 1.03 -5.55
CA GLY A 86 2.98 2.42 -5.50
C GLY A 86 1.47 2.53 -5.71
N VAL A 87 0.81 3.42 -4.99
CA VAL A 87 -0.65 3.65 -5.10
C VAL A 87 -0.93 5.13 -5.27
N SER A 88 -1.75 5.48 -6.25
CA SER A 88 -2.25 6.84 -6.43
C SER A 88 -3.70 6.86 -6.93
N PHE A 89 -4.28 8.06 -7.01
CA PHE A 89 -5.61 8.26 -7.58
C PHE A 89 -5.56 8.54 -9.09
N ASP A 90 -4.39 8.42 -9.71
CA ASP A 90 -4.21 8.55 -11.15
C ASP A 90 -4.82 7.37 -11.91
N SER A 91 -5.14 7.58 -13.20
CA SER A 91 -5.64 6.53 -14.07
C SER A 91 -4.59 5.47 -14.39
N GLU A 92 -5.03 4.28 -14.82
CA GLU A 92 -4.14 3.21 -15.29
C GLU A 92 -3.21 3.70 -16.42
N GLU A 93 -3.73 4.54 -17.33
CA GLU A 93 -2.99 5.11 -18.45
C GLU A 93 -1.88 6.08 -18.00
N ASP A 94 -2.19 6.98 -17.04
CA ASP A 94 -1.20 7.91 -16.48
C ASP A 94 -0.10 7.14 -15.75
N LEU A 95 -0.47 6.11 -14.97
CA LEU A 95 0.47 5.26 -14.26
C LEU A 95 1.35 4.46 -15.21
N LYS A 96 0.80 3.98 -16.33
CA LYS A 96 1.57 3.29 -17.37
C LYS A 96 2.60 4.21 -18.00
N SER A 97 2.17 5.40 -18.40
CA SER A 97 3.07 6.42 -18.96
C SER A 97 4.19 6.77 -17.98
N PHE A 98 3.86 6.92 -16.70
CA PHE A 98 4.84 7.20 -15.64
C PHE A 98 5.84 6.05 -15.46
N LYS A 99 5.34 4.81 -15.37
CA LYS A 99 6.17 3.61 -15.25
C LYS A 99 7.14 3.45 -16.42
N GLU A 100 6.66 3.60 -17.64
CA GLU A 100 7.48 3.49 -18.86
C GLU A 100 8.54 4.58 -18.93
N LYS A 101 8.14 5.83 -18.70
CA LYS A 101 9.03 7.01 -18.77
C LYS A 101 10.21 6.90 -17.80
N TYR A 102 10.00 6.40 -16.60
CA TYR A 102 11.03 6.29 -15.57
C TYR A 102 11.57 4.87 -15.39
N SER A 103 11.18 3.92 -16.27
CA SER A 103 11.62 2.51 -16.26
C SER A 103 11.43 1.86 -14.89
N LEU A 104 10.26 2.08 -14.27
CA LEU A 104 9.97 1.50 -12.96
C LEU A 104 9.73 -0.01 -13.08
N ASN A 105 10.33 -0.78 -12.19
CA ASN A 105 10.33 -2.26 -12.22
C ASN A 105 9.36 -2.91 -11.22
N PHE A 106 8.46 -2.13 -10.62
CA PHE A 106 7.40 -2.56 -9.71
C PHE A 106 6.03 -2.07 -10.17
N ASP A 107 4.96 -2.59 -9.56
CA ASP A 107 3.59 -2.24 -9.91
C ASP A 107 3.15 -0.89 -9.31
N LEU A 108 2.39 -0.16 -10.11
CA LEU A 108 1.67 1.03 -9.71
C LEU A 108 0.17 0.75 -9.78
N LEU A 109 -0.55 0.95 -8.68
CA LEU A 109 -1.98 0.66 -8.56
C LEU A 109 -2.81 1.93 -8.68
N SER A 110 -3.86 1.85 -9.49
CA SER A 110 -4.83 2.92 -9.70
C SER A 110 -5.99 2.80 -8.71
N ASP A 111 -6.08 3.74 -7.77
CA ASP A 111 -7.16 3.85 -6.78
C ASP A 111 -8.06 5.05 -7.07
N THR A 112 -8.54 5.18 -8.32
CA THR A 112 -9.40 6.29 -8.77
C THR A 112 -10.65 6.45 -7.92
N ASP A 113 -11.20 5.35 -7.40
CA ASP A 113 -12.37 5.32 -6.53
C ASP A 113 -12.03 5.57 -5.05
N ARG A 114 -10.74 5.68 -4.71
CA ARG A 114 -10.23 5.96 -3.36
C ARG A 114 -10.61 4.93 -2.29
N VAL A 115 -10.92 3.73 -2.69
CA VAL A 115 -11.32 2.65 -1.77
C VAL A 115 -10.16 2.25 -0.88
N MET A 116 -8.99 2.03 -1.46
CA MET A 116 -7.77 1.72 -0.71
C MET A 116 -7.29 2.93 0.09
N GLY A 117 -7.33 4.13 -0.48
CA GLY A 117 -7.00 5.37 0.22
C GLY A 117 -7.84 5.62 1.47
N ASN A 118 -9.13 5.27 1.43
CA ASN A 118 -10.00 5.32 2.61
C ASN A 118 -9.62 4.25 3.65
N ALA A 119 -9.39 3.01 3.21
CA ALA A 119 -9.03 1.91 4.11
C ALA A 119 -7.70 2.14 4.83
N TYR A 120 -6.74 2.77 4.17
CA TYR A 120 -5.43 3.11 4.72
C TYR A 120 -5.36 4.51 5.36
N ALA A 121 -6.51 5.20 5.48
CA ALA A 121 -6.63 6.53 6.09
C ALA A 121 -5.67 7.58 5.49
N VAL A 122 -5.49 7.55 4.16
CA VAL A 122 -4.63 8.51 3.44
C VAL A 122 -5.39 9.61 2.73
N ASN A 123 -6.73 9.60 2.74
CA ASN A 123 -7.61 10.56 2.04
C ASN A 123 -7.74 11.90 2.80
N LYS A 124 -6.64 12.42 3.34
CA LYS A 124 -6.65 13.73 4.04
C LYS A 124 -7.02 14.90 3.13
N TRP A 125 -6.64 14.80 1.88
CA TRP A 125 -6.85 15.84 0.88
C TRP A 125 -7.83 15.35 -0.18
N TYR A 126 -8.77 16.16 -0.56
CA TYR A 126 -9.84 15.77 -1.49
C TYR A 126 -9.30 15.26 -2.85
N PHE A 127 -8.18 15.79 -3.31
CA PHE A 127 -7.64 15.49 -4.65
C PHE A 127 -6.48 14.49 -4.65
N PHE A 128 -5.76 14.33 -3.52
CA PHE A 128 -4.54 13.52 -3.46
C PHE A 128 -4.48 12.70 -2.17
N PRO A 129 -3.92 11.49 -2.19
CA PRO A 129 -3.58 10.80 -0.94
C PRO A 129 -2.48 11.55 -0.20
N SER A 130 -2.49 11.43 1.12
CA SER A 130 -1.35 11.89 1.93
C SER A 130 -0.14 10.99 1.68
N ARG A 131 1.04 11.57 1.88
CA ARG A 131 2.33 10.85 1.77
C ARG A 131 2.48 9.91 2.93
N LYS A 132 2.16 8.65 2.72
CA LYS A 132 2.37 7.60 3.71
C LYS A 132 2.94 6.37 3.06
N THR A 133 3.82 5.71 3.81
CA THR A 133 4.33 4.40 3.41
C THR A 133 4.05 3.41 4.53
N PHE A 134 3.50 2.27 4.16
CA PHE A 134 3.11 1.20 5.06
C PHE A 134 4.03 -0.01 4.83
N LEU A 135 4.61 -0.53 5.91
CA LEU A 135 5.38 -1.76 5.87
C LEU A 135 4.54 -2.89 6.45
N ILE A 136 4.43 -3.97 5.69
CA ILE A 136 3.61 -5.13 6.00
C ILE A 136 4.51 -6.36 5.99
N ASP A 137 4.39 -7.23 6.99
CA ASP A 137 5.15 -8.46 7.08
C ASP A 137 4.58 -9.58 6.18
N GLU A 138 5.27 -10.72 6.14
CA GLU A 138 4.93 -11.87 5.33
C GLU A 138 3.56 -12.47 5.68
N SER A 139 3.06 -12.21 6.88
CA SER A 139 1.75 -12.63 7.38
C SER A 139 0.64 -11.63 7.07
N GLY A 140 0.98 -10.45 6.51
CA GLY A 140 0.06 -9.37 6.20
C GLY A 140 -0.29 -8.49 7.39
N ILE A 141 0.60 -8.41 8.38
CA ILE A 141 0.45 -7.54 9.53
C ILE A 141 1.21 -6.23 9.28
N LEU A 142 0.57 -5.12 9.60
CA LEU A 142 1.18 -3.80 9.53
C LEU A 142 2.23 -3.66 10.63
N ILE A 143 3.49 -3.47 10.24
CA ILE A 143 4.62 -3.41 11.17
C ILE A 143 5.23 -2.03 11.31
N HIS A 144 4.97 -1.13 10.37
CA HIS A 144 5.42 0.27 10.46
C HIS A 144 4.63 1.19 9.52
N ILE A 145 4.55 2.47 9.90
CA ILE A 145 3.96 3.55 9.09
C ILE A 145 4.93 4.71 9.06
N PHE A 146 5.34 5.13 7.86
CA PHE A 146 6.02 6.40 7.66
C PHE A 146 4.98 7.46 7.33
N ASP A 147 4.70 8.36 8.26
CA ASP A 147 3.77 9.49 8.07
C ASP A 147 4.43 10.68 7.36
N ASP A 148 5.74 10.81 7.50
CA ASP A 148 6.58 11.77 6.80
C ASP A 148 7.76 11.06 6.15
N VAL A 149 8.03 11.41 4.89
CA VAL A 149 8.96 10.68 4.04
C VAL A 149 10.06 11.61 3.57
N ASN A 150 11.30 11.30 3.94
CA ASN A 150 12.46 11.91 3.31
C ASN A 150 12.70 11.30 1.93
N LEU A 151 12.31 12.02 0.87
CA LEU A 151 12.36 11.53 -0.51
C LEU A 151 13.77 11.15 -1.01
N HIS A 152 14.84 11.54 -0.28
CA HIS A 152 16.23 11.24 -0.66
C HIS A 152 16.77 9.95 -0.06
N SER A 153 16.23 9.52 1.09
CA SER A 153 16.74 8.36 1.83
C SER A 153 15.68 7.30 2.09
N HIS A 154 14.48 7.49 1.53
CA HIS A 154 13.33 6.66 1.92
C HIS A 154 13.52 5.16 1.63
N SER A 155 14.09 4.80 0.48
CA SER A 155 14.43 3.41 0.16
C SER A 155 15.42 2.83 1.16
N ASP A 156 16.47 3.57 1.50
CA ASP A 156 17.46 3.16 2.48
C ASP A 156 16.87 3.03 3.89
N ASP A 157 15.99 3.94 4.27
CA ASP A 157 15.35 3.92 5.60
C ASP A 157 14.44 2.69 5.76
N ILE A 158 13.75 2.30 4.69
CA ILE A 158 12.95 1.07 4.66
C ILE A 158 13.84 -0.17 4.75
N LEU A 159 14.90 -0.24 3.95
CA LEU A 159 15.84 -1.37 3.99
C LEU A 159 16.49 -1.52 5.37
N LYS A 160 16.93 -0.41 5.98
CA LYS A 160 17.45 -0.40 7.35
C LYS A 160 16.43 -0.92 8.35
N TYR A 161 15.15 -0.50 8.23
CA TYR A 161 14.09 -0.95 9.12
C TYR A 161 13.94 -2.49 9.08
N PHE A 162 13.93 -3.08 7.90
CA PHE A 162 13.81 -4.54 7.75
C PHE A 162 15.07 -5.31 8.17
N ASN A 163 16.26 -4.71 8.07
CA ASN A 163 17.52 -5.36 8.43
C ASN A 163 17.81 -5.32 9.95
N HIS A 164 17.14 -4.46 10.71
CA HIS A 164 17.33 -4.33 12.17
C HIS A 164 16.28 -5.10 12.98
N LYS A 165 15.43 -5.88 12.35
CA LYS A 165 14.46 -6.78 12.97
C LYS A 165 14.74 -8.23 12.58
#